data_0e9096aebe5205ae3e052f342decf535
#
_entry.id   0e9096aebe5205ae3e052f342decf535
#
_cell.length_a   1.000
_cell.length_b   1.000
_cell.length_c   1.000
_cell.angle_alpha   90.00
_cell.angle_beta   90.00
_cell.angle_gamma   90.00
#
_symmetry.space_group_name_H-M   'P 1'
#
loop_
_entity.id
_entity.type
_entity.pdbx_description
1 polymer ?
#
loop_
_entity_poly.entity_id
_entity_poly.type
_entity_poly.pdbx_seq_one_letter_code
_entity_poly.pdbx_strand_id
1 'polypeptide(L)'
;MADIHQLWVAAILGIVEGLTEFLPVSSTGHMIIVGHLLGFEGEKAETFEVVIQLGSILAVVVMFWRRLFGLIGIHFGEVKHEGTGTGRLSLIHILLGMVPAVVVGLVLHDQIKTLFNPINVMYALVVGGVLLLVAEYLKPKQPKAVGVDDITYRQAFMIGCFQCLALWPGFSRSGATISGGILMGVSRYAASEFSFILAVPMMMGATVLDMYKSIGFLTMADFPMFAVGFVTAFIVALIAIKAFLELIKRISFVSFAIYRFIVAAAVYMIFM
;
A
#
# COMPACT_ATOMS: atom_id res chain seq x y z
N MET A 1 -23.12 13.07 -20.37
CA MET A 1 -22.63 11.70 -20.63
C MET A 1 -21.15 11.70 -20.32
N ALA A 2 -20.64 10.70 -19.62
CA ALA A 2 -19.22 10.59 -19.39
C ALA A 2 -18.50 10.46 -20.74
N ASP A 3 -17.41 11.20 -20.93
CA ASP A 3 -16.57 11.09 -22.11
C ASP A 3 -15.90 9.72 -22.12
N ILE A 4 -16.02 9.00 -23.25
CA ILE A 4 -15.40 7.67 -23.41
C ILE A 4 -13.89 7.73 -23.10
N HIS A 5 -13.23 8.83 -23.48
CA HIS A 5 -11.82 9.04 -23.16
C HIS A 5 -11.57 9.04 -21.65
N GLN A 6 -12.38 9.73 -20.86
CA GLN A 6 -12.25 9.76 -19.39
C GLN A 6 -12.46 8.37 -18.78
N LEU A 7 -13.36 7.55 -19.33
CA LEU A 7 -13.55 6.19 -18.85
C LEU A 7 -12.33 5.30 -19.12
N TRP A 8 -11.68 5.45 -20.28
CA TRP A 8 -10.43 4.74 -20.57
C TRP A 8 -9.29 5.17 -19.65
N VAL A 9 -9.14 6.47 -19.42
CA VAL A 9 -8.15 7.01 -18.46
C VAL A 9 -8.40 6.41 -17.08
N ALA A 10 -9.65 6.41 -16.61
CA ALA A 10 -10.03 5.85 -15.32
C ALA A 10 -9.73 4.34 -15.22
N ALA A 11 -10.00 3.57 -16.28
CA ALA A 11 -9.70 2.15 -16.30
C ALA A 11 -8.18 1.89 -16.25
N ILE A 12 -7.37 2.63 -17.03
CA ILE A 12 -5.90 2.50 -17.03
C ILE A 12 -5.34 2.82 -15.65
N LEU A 13 -5.74 3.95 -15.06
CA LEU A 13 -5.28 4.35 -13.72
C LEU A 13 -5.73 3.34 -12.66
N GLY A 14 -6.96 2.82 -12.75
CA GLY A 14 -7.42 1.74 -11.87
C GLY A 14 -6.62 0.45 -12.00
N ILE A 15 -6.17 0.08 -13.23
CA ILE A 15 -5.26 -1.05 -13.44
C ILE A 15 -3.92 -0.79 -12.76
N VAL A 16 -3.34 0.38 -12.97
CA VAL A 16 -2.05 0.76 -12.38
C VAL A 16 -2.10 0.74 -10.87
N GLU A 17 -3.11 1.36 -10.28
CA GLU A 17 -3.33 1.38 -8.83
C GLU A 17 -3.48 -0.04 -8.28
N GLY A 18 -4.40 -0.84 -8.83
CA GLY A 18 -4.65 -2.20 -8.38
C GLY A 18 -3.44 -3.13 -8.47
N LEU A 19 -2.59 -2.95 -9.49
CA LEU A 19 -1.35 -3.72 -9.64
C LEU A 19 -0.27 -3.30 -8.65
N THR A 20 -0.18 -2.01 -8.32
CA THR A 20 1.02 -1.47 -7.67
C THR A 20 0.85 -1.14 -6.18
N GLU A 21 -0.38 -0.99 -5.67
CA GLU A 21 -0.63 -0.56 -4.30
C GLU A 21 -0.08 -1.55 -3.27
N PHE A 22 -0.26 -2.84 -3.48
CA PHE A 22 0.17 -3.87 -2.54
C PHE A 22 1.56 -4.43 -2.83
N LEU A 23 2.08 -4.21 -4.02
CA LEU A 23 3.45 -4.55 -4.36
C LEU A 23 4.42 -3.51 -3.78
N PRO A 24 5.64 -3.90 -3.39
CA PRO A 24 6.61 -2.96 -2.81
C PRO A 24 7.29 -2.10 -3.89
N VAL A 25 6.50 -1.52 -4.83
CA VAL A 25 6.99 -0.78 -6.00
C VAL A 25 6.57 0.70 -6.05
N SER A 26 5.71 1.13 -5.14
CA SER A 26 5.12 2.48 -5.04
C SER A 26 4.06 2.79 -6.10
N SER A 27 2.79 2.68 -5.74
CA SER A 27 1.65 3.14 -6.57
C SER A 27 1.77 4.62 -6.93
N THR A 28 2.13 5.48 -5.96
CA THR A 28 2.33 6.92 -6.18
C THR A 28 3.32 7.22 -7.31
N GLY A 29 4.46 6.50 -7.35
CA GLY A 29 5.45 6.69 -8.43
C GLY A 29 4.89 6.35 -9.82
N HIS A 30 4.04 5.33 -9.91
CA HIS A 30 3.38 4.92 -11.16
C HIS A 30 2.26 5.88 -11.54
N MET A 31 1.44 6.31 -10.56
CA MET A 31 0.33 7.22 -10.79
C MET A 31 0.81 8.56 -11.33
N ILE A 32 1.91 9.12 -10.79
CA ILE A 32 2.53 10.35 -11.30
C ILE A 32 2.95 10.20 -12.77
N ILE A 33 3.62 9.10 -13.14
CA ILE A 33 4.05 8.86 -14.53
C ILE A 33 2.84 8.71 -15.45
N VAL A 34 1.92 7.81 -15.10
CA VAL A 34 0.80 7.47 -15.97
C VAL A 34 -0.21 8.62 -16.04
N GLY A 35 -0.47 9.30 -14.92
CA GLY A 35 -1.31 10.50 -14.89
C GLY A 35 -0.78 11.58 -15.82
N HIS A 36 0.53 11.87 -15.74
CA HIS A 36 1.19 12.84 -16.63
C HIS A 36 1.07 12.44 -18.11
N LEU A 37 1.37 11.19 -18.46
CA LEU A 37 1.28 10.70 -19.84
C LEU A 37 -0.14 10.70 -20.40
N LEU A 38 -1.16 10.61 -19.55
CA LEU A 38 -2.57 10.67 -19.93
C LEU A 38 -3.16 12.08 -19.85
N GLY A 39 -2.38 13.06 -19.41
CA GLY A 39 -2.85 14.45 -19.19
C GLY A 39 -3.92 14.55 -18.09
N PHE A 40 -3.87 13.66 -17.10
CA PHE A 40 -4.81 13.60 -16.00
C PHE A 40 -4.14 14.02 -14.69
N GLU A 41 -4.19 15.33 -14.42
CA GLU A 41 -3.50 15.98 -13.29
C GLU A 41 -4.44 17.00 -12.60
N GLY A 42 -4.03 17.48 -11.42
CA GLY A 42 -4.74 18.48 -10.63
C GLY A 42 -5.69 17.89 -9.57
N GLU A 43 -6.44 18.75 -8.88
CA GLU A 43 -7.26 18.38 -7.70
C GLU A 43 -8.23 17.23 -7.95
N LYS A 44 -8.80 17.15 -9.15
CA LYS A 44 -9.70 16.04 -9.53
C LYS A 44 -8.95 14.72 -9.65
N ALA A 45 -7.70 14.75 -10.16
CA ALA A 45 -6.86 13.57 -10.25
C ALA A 45 -6.47 13.07 -8.85
N GLU A 46 -6.09 13.97 -7.95
CA GLU A 46 -5.76 13.63 -6.56
C GLU A 46 -6.93 12.93 -5.86
N THR A 47 -8.15 13.49 -5.99
CA THR A 47 -9.34 12.87 -5.39
C THR A 47 -9.67 11.53 -6.06
N PHE A 48 -9.49 11.42 -7.37
CA PHE A 48 -9.69 10.18 -8.10
C PHE A 48 -8.73 9.10 -7.61
N GLU A 49 -7.45 9.40 -7.42
CA GLU A 49 -6.45 8.48 -6.88
C GLU A 49 -6.88 7.95 -5.50
N VAL A 50 -7.36 8.81 -4.61
CA VAL A 50 -7.85 8.42 -3.29
C VAL A 50 -9.05 7.47 -3.40
N VAL A 51 -9.96 7.69 -4.35
CA VAL A 51 -11.13 6.81 -4.54
C VAL A 51 -10.76 5.45 -5.11
N ILE A 52 -9.88 5.41 -6.12
CA ILE A 52 -9.45 4.11 -6.69
C ILE A 52 -8.61 3.30 -5.71
N GLN A 53 -7.86 3.97 -4.81
CA GLN A 53 -7.16 3.37 -3.71
C GLN A 53 -8.12 2.65 -2.74
N LEU A 54 -9.32 3.21 -2.47
CA LEU A 54 -10.38 2.50 -1.73
C LEU A 54 -10.82 1.21 -2.43
N GLY A 55 -10.87 1.20 -3.76
CA GLY A 55 -11.14 -0.01 -4.54
C GLY A 55 -10.10 -1.09 -4.23
N SER A 56 -8.82 -0.72 -4.25
CA SER A 56 -7.71 -1.63 -3.90
C SER A 56 -7.80 -2.11 -2.46
N ILE A 57 -8.16 -1.24 -1.49
CA ILE A 57 -8.36 -1.62 -0.09
C ILE A 57 -9.51 -2.61 0.08
N LEU A 58 -10.62 -2.40 -0.63
CA LEU A 58 -11.76 -3.31 -0.59
C LEU A 58 -11.38 -4.72 -1.03
N ALA A 59 -10.43 -4.87 -1.96
CA ALA A 59 -9.90 -6.17 -2.35
C ALA A 59 -9.24 -6.91 -1.16
N VAL A 60 -8.49 -6.20 -0.31
CA VAL A 60 -7.93 -6.78 0.92
C VAL A 60 -9.04 -7.15 1.89
N VAL A 61 -10.04 -6.28 2.07
CA VAL A 61 -11.18 -6.57 2.95
C VAL A 61 -11.87 -7.85 2.51
N VAL A 62 -12.14 -8.02 1.21
CA VAL A 62 -12.77 -9.22 0.66
C VAL A 62 -11.88 -10.44 0.82
N MET A 63 -10.57 -10.33 0.61
CA MET A 63 -9.64 -11.46 0.69
C MET A 63 -9.40 -11.92 2.13
N PHE A 64 -9.29 -10.98 3.07
CA PHE A 64 -8.98 -11.25 4.47
C PHE A 64 -10.17 -11.01 5.42
N TRP A 65 -11.41 -10.98 4.91
CA TRP A 65 -12.59 -10.58 5.67
C TRP A 65 -12.78 -11.35 6.99
N ARG A 66 -12.60 -12.68 6.99
CA ARG A 66 -12.73 -13.48 8.22
C ARG A 66 -11.72 -13.07 9.29
N ARG A 67 -10.50 -12.75 8.86
CA ARG A 67 -9.43 -12.34 9.77
C ARG A 67 -9.70 -10.92 10.30
N LEU A 68 -10.11 -10.00 9.43
CA LEU A 68 -10.45 -8.62 9.81
C LEU A 68 -11.63 -8.57 10.79
N PHE A 69 -12.70 -9.31 10.53
CA PHE A 69 -13.82 -9.40 11.47
C PHE A 69 -13.42 -10.11 12.77
N GLY A 70 -12.55 -11.12 12.70
CA GLY A 70 -12.00 -11.79 13.87
C GLY A 70 -11.20 -10.85 14.79
N LEU A 71 -10.52 -9.82 14.24
CA LEU A 71 -9.78 -8.82 15.03
C LEU A 71 -10.71 -7.97 15.93
N ILE A 72 -11.96 -7.76 15.52
CA ILE A 72 -12.98 -7.03 16.27
C ILE A 72 -13.93 -7.95 17.04
N GLY A 73 -13.57 -9.24 17.17
CA GLY A 73 -14.32 -10.21 17.96
C GLY A 73 -15.52 -10.86 17.26
N ILE A 74 -15.72 -10.59 15.95
CA ILE A 74 -16.79 -11.22 15.16
C ILE A 74 -16.22 -12.43 14.42
N HIS A 75 -16.61 -13.64 14.81
CA HIS A 75 -16.09 -14.89 14.26
C HIS A 75 -17.09 -15.54 13.31
N PHE A 76 -16.72 -15.67 12.05
CA PHE A 76 -17.47 -16.38 11.02
C PHE A 76 -16.79 -17.74 10.72
N GLY A 77 -16.94 -18.71 11.62
CA GLY A 77 -16.25 -20.00 11.55
C GLY A 77 -14.80 -19.93 12.01
N GLU A 78 -14.08 -21.05 11.87
CA GLU A 78 -12.67 -21.11 12.24
C GLU A 78 -11.80 -20.29 11.28
N VAL A 79 -11.05 -19.34 11.82
CA VAL A 79 -9.95 -18.69 11.11
C VAL A 79 -8.75 -19.62 11.22
N LYS A 80 -8.24 -20.10 10.08
CA LYS A 80 -7.06 -20.97 10.05
C LYS A 80 -5.90 -20.25 10.74
N HIS A 81 -5.32 -20.91 11.73
CA HIS A 81 -4.12 -20.44 12.39
C HIS A 81 -2.94 -20.48 11.40
N GLU A 82 -2.27 -19.35 11.21
CA GLU A 82 -1.10 -19.23 10.34
C GLU A 82 0.13 -18.88 11.17
N GLY A 83 0.75 -19.91 11.72
CA GLY A 83 1.93 -19.78 12.55
C GLY A 83 2.38 -21.11 13.12
N THR A 84 3.51 -21.10 13.80
CA THR A 84 4.11 -22.25 14.50
C THR A 84 3.88 -22.18 16.00
N GLY A 85 3.48 -21.00 16.51
CA GLY A 85 3.21 -20.74 17.92
C GLY A 85 1.74 -20.89 18.30
N THR A 86 1.42 -20.54 19.54
CA THR A 86 0.04 -20.48 20.07
C THR A 86 -0.54 -19.06 20.02
N GLY A 87 0.23 -18.11 19.50
CA GLY A 87 -0.16 -16.72 19.35
C GLY A 87 -1.31 -16.54 18.36
N ARG A 88 -1.97 -15.40 18.44
CA ARG A 88 -3.00 -15.01 17.47
C ARG A 88 -2.88 -13.53 17.16
N LEU A 89 -2.97 -13.18 15.89
CA LEU A 89 -3.05 -11.78 15.49
C LEU A 89 -4.27 -11.13 16.18
N SER A 90 -4.08 -9.98 16.80
CA SER A 90 -5.11 -9.25 17.51
C SER A 90 -5.17 -7.77 17.07
N LEU A 91 -6.25 -7.11 17.41
CA LEU A 91 -6.42 -5.66 17.17
C LEU A 91 -5.26 -4.83 17.73
N ILE A 92 -4.68 -5.26 18.86
CA ILE A 92 -3.54 -4.57 19.48
C ILE A 92 -2.32 -4.54 18.56
N HIS A 93 -2.03 -5.62 17.80
CA HIS A 93 -0.95 -5.63 16.82
C HIS A 93 -1.19 -4.58 15.73
N ILE A 94 -2.43 -4.46 15.26
CA ILE A 94 -2.80 -3.48 14.23
C ILE A 94 -2.65 -2.06 14.78
N LEU A 95 -3.16 -1.78 15.97
CA LEU A 95 -3.02 -0.47 16.61
C LEU A 95 -1.55 -0.09 16.82
N LEU A 96 -0.72 -1.02 17.31
CA LEU A 96 0.72 -0.79 17.47
C LEU A 96 1.42 -0.53 16.13
N GLY A 97 1.00 -1.21 15.06
CA GLY A 97 1.51 -0.96 13.70
C GLY A 97 1.07 0.38 13.11
N MET A 98 -0.08 0.92 13.56
CA MET A 98 -0.60 2.20 13.07
C MET A 98 -0.02 3.41 13.81
N VAL A 99 0.05 3.34 15.15
CA VAL A 99 0.34 4.48 16.03
C VAL A 99 1.56 5.29 15.62
N PRO A 100 2.74 4.71 15.32
CA PRO A 100 3.91 5.50 14.94
C PRO A 100 3.65 6.39 13.71
N ALA A 101 3.10 5.80 12.63
CA ALA A 101 2.86 6.53 11.40
C ALA A 101 1.73 7.55 11.52
N VAL A 102 0.68 7.27 12.29
CA VAL A 102 -0.40 8.23 12.57
C VAL A 102 0.15 9.42 13.36
N VAL A 103 0.92 9.19 14.41
CA VAL A 103 1.50 10.28 15.22
C VAL A 103 2.43 11.15 14.39
N VAL A 104 3.37 10.53 13.65
CA VAL A 104 4.32 11.28 12.80
C VAL A 104 3.59 11.99 11.67
N GLY A 105 2.60 11.35 11.05
CA GLY A 105 1.80 11.94 9.98
C GLY A 105 0.99 13.16 10.42
N LEU A 106 0.41 13.12 11.63
CA LEU A 106 -0.30 14.27 12.20
C LEU A 106 0.63 15.42 12.59
N VAL A 107 1.77 15.10 13.19
CA VAL A 107 2.76 16.12 13.64
C VAL A 107 3.46 16.78 12.46
N LEU A 108 3.78 16.01 11.39
CA LEU A 108 4.52 16.48 10.24
C LEU A 108 3.64 16.69 8.98
N HIS A 109 2.32 16.85 9.16
CA HIS A 109 1.37 16.93 8.05
C HIS A 109 1.75 17.97 6.98
N ASP A 110 2.08 19.18 7.41
CA ASP A 110 2.41 20.27 6.46
C ASP A 110 3.76 20.04 5.76
N GLN A 111 4.74 19.49 6.47
CA GLN A 111 6.05 19.13 5.90
C GLN A 111 5.92 18.00 4.88
N ILE A 112 5.08 17.00 5.16
CA ILE A 112 4.83 15.89 4.24
C ILE A 112 4.22 16.38 2.93
N LYS A 113 3.31 17.36 2.97
CA LYS A 113 2.72 17.96 1.76
C LYS A 113 3.75 18.58 0.83
N THR A 114 4.82 19.16 1.36
CA THR A 114 5.88 19.76 0.53
C THR A 114 6.70 18.73 -0.23
N LEU A 115 6.61 17.44 0.16
CA LEU A 115 7.32 16.34 -0.48
C LEU A 115 6.57 15.75 -1.70
N PHE A 116 5.31 16.18 -1.95
CA PHE A 116 4.52 15.71 -3.09
C PHE A 116 4.97 16.41 -4.38
N ASN A 117 6.14 16.04 -4.88
CA ASN A 117 6.66 16.47 -6.17
C ASN A 117 7.49 15.34 -6.82
N PRO A 118 7.63 15.30 -8.16
CA PRO A 118 8.29 14.22 -8.87
C PRO A 118 9.73 13.95 -8.40
N ILE A 119 10.49 15.00 -8.06
CA ILE A 119 11.88 14.88 -7.60
C ILE A 119 11.95 14.09 -6.28
N ASN A 120 11.11 14.46 -5.32
CA ASN A 120 11.08 13.77 -4.02
C ASN A 120 10.58 12.33 -4.16
N VAL A 121 9.61 12.10 -5.03
CA VAL A 121 9.10 10.74 -5.34
C VAL A 121 10.22 9.87 -5.95
N MET A 122 11.01 10.42 -6.87
CA MET A 122 12.17 9.73 -7.43
C MET A 122 13.18 9.33 -6.34
N TYR A 123 13.55 10.25 -5.44
CA TYR A 123 14.45 9.90 -4.34
C TYR A 123 13.84 8.85 -3.40
N ALA A 124 12.56 8.96 -3.09
CA ALA A 124 11.85 7.99 -2.25
C ALA A 124 11.80 6.59 -2.89
N LEU A 125 11.63 6.51 -4.23
CA LEU A 125 11.73 5.26 -4.98
C LEU A 125 13.10 4.61 -4.81
N VAL A 126 14.17 5.40 -4.95
CA VAL A 126 15.55 4.90 -4.82
C VAL A 126 15.82 4.44 -3.38
N VAL A 127 15.55 5.28 -2.39
CA VAL A 127 15.81 4.97 -0.97
C VAL A 127 15.01 3.75 -0.51
N GLY A 128 13.73 3.67 -0.91
CA GLY A 128 12.91 2.51 -0.60
C GLY A 128 13.35 1.24 -1.35
N GLY A 129 13.92 1.37 -2.57
CA GLY A 129 14.57 0.25 -3.27
C GLY A 129 15.80 -0.24 -2.52
N VAL A 130 16.64 0.67 -2.02
CA VAL A 130 17.79 0.34 -1.16
C VAL A 130 17.33 -0.36 0.12
N LEU A 131 16.26 0.11 0.78
CA LEU A 131 15.72 -0.55 1.97
C LEU A 131 15.27 -1.99 1.67
N LEU A 132 14.63 -2.24 0.54
CA LEU A 132 14.26 -3.61 0.12
C LEU A 132 15.50 -4.51 -0.05
N LEU A 133 16.57 -3.99 -0.67
CA LEU A 133 17.84 -4.73 -0.80
C LEU A 133 18.46 -5.04 0.56
N VAL A 134 18.51 -4.05 1.46
CA VAL A 134 19.03 -4.21 2.82
C VAL A 134 18.22 -5.26 3.59
N ALA A 135 16.89 -5.20 3.52
CA ALA A 135 16.01 -6.16 4.18
C ALA A 135 16.22 -7.59 3.63
N GLU A 136 16.35 -7.72 2.31
CA GLU A 136 16.58 -9.01 1.66
C GLU A 136 17.95 -9.60 1.99
N TYR A 137 18.99 -8.76 2.06
CA TYR A 137 20.34 -9.18 2.38
C TYR A 137 20.51 -9.55 3.86
N LEU A 138 19.93 -8.76 4.77
CA LEU A 138 20.04 -8.95 6.22
C LEU A 138 18.97 -9.88 6.81
N LYS A 139 18.08 -10.42 6.00
CA LYS A 139 17.04 -11.34 6.49
C LYS A 139 17.63 -12.51 7.25
N PRO A 140 17.03 -12.91 8.38
CA PRO A 140 17.49 -14.08 9.12
C PRO A 140 17.27 -15.35 8.30
N LYS A 141 18.22 -16.30 8.41
CA LYS A 141 18.09 -17.60 7.73
C LYS A 141 16.86 -18.38 8.21
N GLN A 142 16.51 -18.21 9.49
CA GLN A 142 15.30 -18.79 10.08
C GLN A 142 14.47 -17.64 10.67
N PRO A 143 13.31 -17.32 10.09
CA PRO A 143 12.44 -16.28 10.63
C PRO A 143 11.87 -16.71 11.99
N LYS A 144 11.75 -15.74 12.91
CA LYS A 144 11.15 -15.95 14.25
C LYS A 144 9.63 -16.02 14.18
N ALA A 145 9.02 -15.30 13.25
CA ALA A 145 7.59 -15.32 12.96
C ALA A 145 7.39 -15.87 11.54
N VAL A 146 6.91 -17.09 11.42
CA VAL A 146 6.70 -17.79 10.14
C VAL A 146 5.37 -17.40 9.53
N GLY A 147 4.31 -17.36 10.34
CA GLY A 147 2.98 -16.92 9.97
C GLY A 147 2.61 -15.58 10.62
N VAL A 148 1.53 -14.97 10.16
CA VAL A 148 1.07 -13.68 10.66
C VAL A 148 0.65 -13.75 12.14
N ASP A 149 0.19 -14.91 12.60
CA ASP A 149 -0.22 -15.15 14.00
C ASP A 149 0.99 -15.28 14.96
N ASP A 150 2.21 -15.45 14.44
CA ASP A 150 3.45 -15.49 15.24
C ASP A 150 4.04 -14.10 15.49
N ILE A 151 3.50 -13.06 14.86
CA ILE A 151 4.00 -11.69 15.00
C ILE A 151 3.77 -11.20 16.43
N THR A 152 4.84 -10.74 17.09
CA THR A 152 4.78 -10.18 18.43
C THR A 152 4.40 -8.71 18.43
N TYR A 153 3.91 -8.18 19.57
CA TYR A 153 3.62 -6.75 19.73
C TYR A 153 4.82 -5.87 19.42
N ARG A 154 6.03 -6.29 19.83
CA ARG A 154 7.26 -5.56 19.51
C ARG A 154 7.52 -5.50 18.01
N GLN A 155 7.35 -6.60 17.29
CA GLN A 155 7.51 -6.64 15.83
C GLN A 155 6.45 -5.75 15.15
N ALA A 156 5.19 -5.81 15.57
CA ALA A 156 4.13 -4.98 15.03
C ALA A 156 4.43 -3.48 15.22
N PHE A 157 4.87 -3.07 16.41
CA PHE A 157 5.27 -1.69 16.68
C PHE A 157 6.47 -1.24 15.81
N MET A 158 7.49 -2.08 15.70
CA MET A 158 8.66 -1.78 14.84
C MET A 158 8.28 -1.69 13.36
N ILE A 159 7.38 -2.54 12.87
CA ILE A 159 6.82 -2.42 11.51
C ILE A 159 6.12 -1.05 11.37
N GLY A 160 5.38 -0.62 12.38
CA GLY A 160 4.78 0.72 12.43
C GLY A 160 5.80 1.86 12.38
N CYS A 161 6.95 1.71 13.05
CA CYS A 161 8.06 2.66 12.93
C CYS A 161 8.62 2.72 11.50
N PHE A 162 8.82 1.56 10.85
CA PHE A 162 9.21 1.52 9.44
C PHE A 162 8.14 2.14 8.52
N GLN A 163 6.85 1.99 8.86
CA GLN A 163 5.76 2.61 8.12
C GLN A 163 5.86 4.15 8.08
N CYS A 164 6.50 4.80 9.06
CA CYS A 164 6.73 6.24 9.02
C CYS A 164 7.53 6.68 7.77
N LEU A 165 8.41 5.83 7.23
CA LEU A 165 9.13 6.10 6.00
C LEU A 165 8.20 6.24 4.78
N ALA A 166 7.04 5.58 4.83
CA ALA A 166 6.04 5.64 3.78
C ALA A 166 5.23 6.96 3.77
N LEU A 167 5.39 7.81 4.78
CA LEU A 167 4.89 9.18 4.75
C LEU A 167 5.64 10.05 3.73
N TRP A 168 6.82 9.61 3.30
CA TRP A 168 7.50 10.19 2.16
C TRP A 168 6.88 9.65 0.86
N PRO A 169 6.20 10.51 0.04
CA PRO A 169 5.55 10.09 -1.19
C PRO A 169 6.53 9.37 -2.13
N GLY A 170 6.11 8.24 -2.68
CA GLY A 170 6.99 7.41 -3.51
C GLY A 170 7.76 6.33 -2.76
N PHE A 171 7.82 6.37 -1.41
CA PHE A 171 8.56 5.37 -0.64
C PHE A 171 7.91 3.98 -0.68
N SER A 172 6.62 3.88 -0.86
CA SER A 172 5.79 2.67 -0.78
C SER A 172 5.52 2.21 0.66
N ARG A 173 4.24 2.24 1.06
CA ARG A 173 3.79 1.74 2.36
C ARG A 173 4.08 0.24 2.51
N SER A 174 3.73 -0.57 1.50
CA SER A 174 4.03 -2.01 1.48
C SER A 174 5.54 -2.27 1.49
N GLY A 175 6.34 -1.50 0.74
CA GLY A 175 7.79 -1.60 0.76
C GLY A 175 8.41 -1.34 2.14
N ALA A 176 7.95 -0.31 2.84
CA ALA A 176 8.41 0.04 4.18
C ALA A 176 8.05 -1.02 5.22
N THR A 177 6.77 -1.41 5.29
CA THR A 177 6.26 -2.36 6.30
C THR A 177 6.78 -3.78 6.08
N ILE A 178 6.87 -4.24 4.83
CA ILE A 178 7.42 -5.56 4.51
C ILE A 178 8.92 -5.60 4.85
N SER A 179 9.69 -4.60 4.44
CA SER A 179 11.12 -4.51 4.78
C SER A 179 11.34 -4.48 6.29
N GLY A 180 10.56 -3.66 7.00
CA GLY A 180 10.59 -3.61 8.47
C GLY A 180 10.28 -4.95 9.10
N GLY A 181 9.26 -5.65 8.63
CA GLY A 181 8.91 -6.99 9.10
C GLY A 181 10.05 -8.00 8.92
N ILE A 182 10.65 -8.04 7.73
CA ILE A 182 11.76 -8.93 7.41
C ILE A 182 12.97 -8.65 8.31
N LEU A 183 13.34 -7.36 8.50
CA LEU A 183 14.44 -6.95 9.38
C LEU A 183 14.17 -7.32 10.84
N MET A 184 12.90 -7.35 11.27
CA MET A 184 12.50 -7.80 12.61
C MET A 184 12.39 -9.33 12.73
N GLY A 185 12.73 -10.07 11.68
CA GLY A 185 12.71 -11.53 11.71
C GLY A 185 11.36 -12.15 11.38
N VAL A 186 10.46 -11.43 10.75
CA VAL A 186 9.20 -11.95 10.19
C VAL A 186 9.49 -12.55 8.81
N SER A 187 8.83 -13.65 8.46
CA SER A 187 8.93 -14.24 7.13
C SER A 187 8.39 -13.28 6.06
N ARG A 188 8.85 -13.43 4.80
CA ARG A 188 8.36 -12.60 3.69
C ARG A 188 6.84 -12.65 3.56
N TYR A 189 6.27 -13.85 3.67
CA TYR A 189 4.84 -14.07 3.55
C TYR A 189 4.07 -13.38 4.69
N ALA A 190 4.44 -13.64 5.94
CA ALA A 190 3.79 -13.05 7.11
C ALA A 190 3.93 -11.52 7.16
N ALA A 191 5.10 -10.97 6.77
CA ALA A 191 5.30 -9.52 6.68
C ALA A 191 4.40 -8.89 5.62
N SER A 192 4.21 -9.56 4.46
CA SER A 192 3.31 -9.08 3.41
C SER A 192 1.85 -9.17 3.84
N GLU A 193 1.42 -10.27 4.41
CA GLU A 193 0.06 -10.45 4.91
C GLU A 193 -0.27 -9.42 6.00
N PHE A 194 0.63 -9.24 6.97
CA PHE A 194 0.47 -8.22 8.02
C PHE A 194 0.40 -6.80 7.43
N SER A 195 1.26 -6.49 6.46
CA SER A 195 1.23 -5.21 5.74
C SER A 195 -0.12 -4.94 5.08
N PHE A 196 -0.73 -5.95 4.46
CA PHE A 196 -2.03 -5.82 3.80
C PHE A 196 -3.17 -5.61 4.81
N ILE A 197 -3.19 -6.39 5.88
CA ILE A 197 -4.19 -6.23 6.94
C ILE A 197 -4.06 -4.86 7.60
N LEU A 198 -2.83 -4.40 7.89
CA LEU A 198 -2.54 -3.10 8.46
C LEU A 198 -2.97 -1.93 7.55
N ALA A 199 -2.92 -2.14 6.22
CA ALA A 199 -3.35 -1.15 5.23
C ALA A 199 -4.81 -0.77 5.37
N VAL A 200 -5.68 -1.72 5.69
CA VAL A 200 -7.13 -1.50 5.72
C VAL A 200 -7.50 -0.33 6.64
N PRO A 201 -7.26 -0.36 7.95
CA PRO A 201 -7.63 0.75 8.82
C PRO A 201 -6.82 2.03 8.55
N MET A 202 -5.52 1.91 8.16
CA MET A 202 -4.68 3.08 7.87
C MET A 202 -5.21 3.89 6.70
N MET A 203 -5.47 3.22 5.58
CA MET A 203 -5.87 3.88 4.34
C MET A 203 -7.33 4.29 4.37
N MET A 204 -8.21 3.49 4.99
CA MET A 204 -9.60 3.93 5.22
C MET A 204 -9.66 5.23 6.02
N GLY A 205 -8.85 5.35 7.08
CA GLY A 205 -8.78 6.58 7.87
C GLY A 205 -8.29 7.79 7.06
N ALA A 206 -7.23 7.63 6.29
CA ALA A 206 -6.71 8.67 5.40
C ALA A 206 -7.75 9.10 4.36
N THR A 207 -8.36 8.11 3.68
CA THR A 207 -9.35 8.37 2.62
C THR A 207 -10.60 9.08 3.14
N VAL A 208 -11.13 8.69 4.30
CA VAL A 208 -12.30 9.39 4.90
C VAL A 208 -11.96 10.86 5.13
N LEU A 209 -10.76 11.15 5.59
CA LEU A 209 -10.32 12.54 5.81
C LEU A 209 -10.21 13.32 4.48
N ASP A 210 -9.62 12.72 3.46
CA ASP A 210 -9.43 13.35 2.16
C ASP A 210 -10.76 13.53 1.41
N MET A 211 -11.64 12.53 1.43
CA MET A 211 -12.98 12.62 0.85
C MET A 211 -13.81 13.72 1.51
N TYR A 212 -13.73 13.86 2.84
CA TYR A 212 -14.42 14.94 3.54
C TYR A 212 -14.01 16.33 3.06
N LYS A 213 -12.72 16.52 2.72
CA LYS A 213 -12.19 17.78 2.18
C LYS A 213 -12.58 18.00 0.71
N SER A 214 -12.73 16.93 -0.07
CA SER A 214 -12.93 16.98 -1.53
C SER A 214 -14.39 17.02 -1.97
N ILE A 215 -15.34 16.81 -1.07
CA ILE A 215 -16.77 16.67 -1.40
C ILE A 215 -17.36 17.92 -2.08
N GLY A 216 -16.74 19.08 -1.90
CA GLY A 216 -17.25 20.37 -2.37
C GLY A 216 -17.12 20.62 -3.89
N PHE A 217 -16.23 19.91 -4.58
CA PHE A 217 -15.99 20.10 -6.02
C PHE A 217 -16.37 18.90 -6.91
N LEU A 218 -16.75 17.78 -6.30
CA LEU A 218 -17.23 16.60 -7.03
C LEU A 218 -18.67 16.80 -7.53
N THR A 219 -18.91 16.40 -8.77
CA THR A 219 -20.25 16.48 -9.41
C THR A 219 -20.76 15.08 -9.77
N MET A 220 -22.08 14.93 -9.92
CA MET A 220 -22.68 13.69 -10.41
C MET A 220 -22.18 13.28 -11.81
N ALA A 221 -21.67 14.21 -12.59
CA ALA A 221 -21.10 13.93 -13.91
C ALA A 221 -19.78 13.13 -13.79
N ASP A 222 -19.07 13.24 -12.68
CA ASP A 222 -17.81 12.53 -12.42
C ASP A 222 -18.02 11.08 -11.98
N PHE A 223 -19.20 10.75 -11.45
CA PHE A 223 -19.49 9.44 -10.89
C PHE A 223 -19.13 8.25 -11.80
N PRO A 224 -19.46 8.25 -13.11
CA PRO A 224 -19.12 7.11 -13.97
C PRO A 224 -17.61 6.86 -14.07
N MET A 225 -16.79 7.92 -14.14
CA MET A 225 -15.34 7.82 -14.19
C MET A 225 -14.78 7.23 -12.88
N PHE A 226 -15.24 7.73 -11.74
CA PHE A 226 -14.85 7.24 -10.42
C PHE A 226 -15.28 5.78 -10.19
N ALA A 227 -16.49 5.42 -10.63
CA ALA A 227 -16.97 4.04 -10.53
C ALA A 227 -16.15 3.07 -11.39
N VAL A 228 -15.80 3.44 -12.62
CA VAL A 228 -14.95 2.60 -13.49
C VAL A 228 -13.58 2.42 -12.87
N GLY A 229 -12.93 3.49 -12.43
CA GLY A 229 -11.62 3.41 -11.79
C GLY A 229 -11.64 2.56 -10.53
N PHE A 230 -12.60 2.77 -9.64
CA PHE A 230 -12.78 2.02 -8.40
C PHE A 230 -12.96 0.52 -8.64
N VAL A 231 -13.90 0.15 -9.54
CA VAL A 231 -14.18 -1.26 -9.85
C VAL A 231 -12.98 -1.93 -10.50
N THR A 232 -12.30 -1.22 -11.40
CA THR A 232 -11.09 -1.73 -12.06
C THR A 232 -9.99 -1.95 -11.05
N ALA A 233 -9.71 -0.98 -10.18
CA ALA A 233 -8.70 -1.10 -9.12
C ALA A 233 -9.02 -2.27 -8.18
N PHE A 234 -10.29 -2.42 -7.78
CA PHE A 234 -10.74 -3.53 -6.94
C PHE A 234 -10.47 -4.91 -7.58
N ILE A 235 -10.90 -5.10 -8.84
CA ILE A 235 -10.74 -6.39 -9.52
C ILE A 235 -9.25 -6.71 -9.73
N VAL A 236 -8.48 -5.73 -10.20
CA VAL A 236 -7.06 -5.90 -10.46
C VAL A 236 -6.29 -6.14 -9.17
N ALA A 237 -6.62 -5.44 -8.07
CA ALA A 237 -6.00 -5.64 -6.76
C ALA A 237 -6.28 -7.05 -6.21
N LEU A 238 -7.47 -7.61 -6.37
CA LEU A 238 -7.76 -9.00 -5.98
C LEU A 238 -6.81 -10.00 -6.67
N ILE A 239 -6.59 -9.81 -7.96
CA ILE A 239 -5.69 -10.66 -8.75
C ILE A 239 -4.24 -10.42 -8.32
N ALA A 240 -3.84 -9.15 -8.20
CA ALA A 240 -2.47 -8.76 -7.86
C ALA A 240 -2.04 -9.26 -6.48
N ILE A 241 -2.88 -9.12 -5.44
CA ILE A 241 -2.60 -9.58 -4.09
C ILE A 241 -2.37 -11.11 -4.08
N LYS A 242 -3.28 -11.86 -4.71
CA LYS A 242 -3.17 -13.32 -4.79
C LYS A 242 -1.90 -13.74 -5.54
N ALA A 243 -1.63 -13.14 -6.69
CA ALA A 243 -0.44 -13.40 -7.48
C ALA A 243 0.85 -13.03 -6.73
N PHE A 244 0.86 -11.89 -6.05
CA PHE A 244 2.01 -11.42 -5.28
C PHE A 244 2.34 -12.37 -4.11
N LEU A 245 1.35 -12.80 -3.32
CA LEU A 245 1.58 -13.73 -2.20
C LEU A 245 2.13 -15.08 -2.67
N GLU A 246 1.73 -15.56 -3.85
CA GLU A 246 2.33 -16.76 -4.44
C GLU A 246 3.74 -16.48 -5.00
N LEU A 247 3.94 -15.33 -5.60
CA LEU A 247 5.20 -14.95 -6.23
C LEU A 247 6.34 -14.81 -5.20
N ILE A 248 6.09 -14.17 -4.05
CA ILE A 248 7.11 -13.95 -3.01
C ILE A 248 7.60 -15.24 -2.32
N LYS A 249 6.89 -16.35 -2.49
CA LYS A 249 7.37 -17.67 -2.07
C LYS A 249 8.55 -18.15 -2.91
N ARG A 250 8.68 -17.66 -4.14
CA ARG A 250 9.63 -18.14 -5.15
C ARG A 250 10.71 -17.12 -5.51
N ILE A 251 10.40 -15.84 -5.51
CA ILE A 251 11.33 -14.77 -5.88
C ILE A 251 11.77 -13.94 -4.68
N SER A 252 12.92 -13.28 -4.82
CA SER A 252 13.42 -12.34 -3.82
C SER A 252 12.90 -10.92 -4.04
N PHE A 253 12.95 -10.08 -3.01
CA PHE A 253 12.60 -8.66 -3.15
C PHE A 253 13.61 -7.84 -3.96
N VAL A 254 14.76 -8.42 -4.31
CA VAL A 254 15.75 -7.80 -5.21
C VAL A 254 15.10 -7.39 -6.55
N SER A 255 14.24 -8.24 -7.12
CA SER A 255 13.55 -7.92 -8.38
C SER A 255 12.69 -6.66 -8.27
N PHE A 256 11.99 -6.49 -7.15
CA PHE A 256 11.18 -5.29 -6.88
C PHE A 256 12.06 -4.05 -6.65
N ALA A 257 13.20 -4.20 -5.99
CA ALA A 257 14.14 -3.11 -5.81
C ALA A 257 14.73 -2.62 -7.14
N ILE A 258 15.15 -3.54 -8.02
CA ILE A 258 15.62 -3.21 -9.37
C ILE A 258 14.52 -2.49 -10.16
N TYR A 259 13.30 -3.01 -10.11
CA TYR A 259 12.16 -2.39 -10.77
C TYR A 259 11.91 -0.95 -10.27
N ARG A 260 12.02 -0.69 -8.96
CA ARG A 260 11.92 0.68 -8.39
C ARG A 260 12.98 1.62 -8.94
N PHE A 261 14.22 1.14 -9.15
CA PHE A 261 15.27 1.97 -9.75
C PHE A 261 14.95 2.31 -11.20
N ILE A 262 14.35 1.37 -11.96
CA ILE A 262 13.88 1.64 -13.33
C ILE A 262 12.76 2.69 -13.32
N VAL A 263 11.80 2.57 -12.41
CA VAL A 263 10.71 3.56 -12.26
C VAL A 263 11.27 4.93 -11.87
N ALA A 264 12.25 4.98 -10.95
CA ALA A 264 12.93 6.23 -10.57
C ALA A 264 13.64 6.88 -11.77
N ALA A 265 14.32 6.08 -12.60
CA ALA A 265 14.93 6.59 -13.84
C ALA A 265 13.89 7.10 -14.83
N ALA A 266 12.72 6.45 -14.94
CA ALA A 266 11.62 6.92 -15.78
C ALA A 266 11.07 8.26 -15.27
N VAL A 267 10.87 8.43 -13.95
CA VAL A 267 10.47 9.72 -13.35
C VAL A 267 11.50 10.81 -13.69
N TYR A 268 12.79 10.50 -13.57
CA TYR A 268 13.85 11.43 -13.94
C TYR A 268 13.76 11.87 -15.40
N MET A 269 13.62 10.92 -16.34
CA MET A 269 13.58 11.22 -17.78
C MET A 269 12.32 11.99 -18.21
N ILE A 270 11.21 11.86 -17.50
CA ILE A 270 9.94 12.50 -17.87
C ILE A 270 9.85 13.92 -17.29
N PHE A 271 10.36 14.14 -16.08
CA PHE A 271 10.12 15.37 -15.33
C PHE A 271 11.36 16.28 -15.18
N MET A 272 12.55 15.82 -15.60
CA MET A 272 13.82 16.56 -15.53
C MET A 272 14.54 16.60 -16.86
#